data_96194d234aafc07ab95ea3f906da3e66
#
_entry.id   96194d234aafc07ab95ea3f906da3e66
#
_cell.length_a   1.000
_cell.length_b   1.000
_cell.length_c   1.000
_cell.angle_alpha   90.00
_cell.angle_beta   90.00
_cell.angle_gamma   90.00
#
_symmetry.space_group_name_H-M   'P 1'
#
loop_
_entity.id
_entity.type
_entity.pdbx_description
1 polymer ?
#
loop_
_entity_poly.entity_id
_entity_poly.type
_entity_poly.pdbx_seq_one_letter_code
_entity_poly.pdbx_strand_id
1 'polypeptide(L)'
;LHYPLRRQRQMCIRDRDKIAHIILNRPEKMNSLPVSFWSDLPRIINEIDYDALARVIVISSTGKHFSAGMDLSVFSNAENARNKENPQTDPGRKKGSFYKGLLKLQETFNCIDNSRIPVLMAIQGGCIGGAVDFASACDMRYCTEDAFFCIQEINIGMTADVGTFPRLPYLLPMGLVKELAFTGRRMFANEANECGLVNNVFSNYEDMMKEVMTIAKEIAKKSPLAVWGSKEAINYTRGRTIEEGLNQIAMWQTGMYNPQVDMKEALSAQIEKKDPEFEAVSYTHLRAHETVLDLVCRLLLE
;
A
#
# COMPACT_ATOMS: atom_id res chain seq x y z
N LEU A 1 -20.15 -1.21 -13.69
CA LEU A 1 -19.30 -2.13 -14.44
C LEU A 1 -18.91 -3.28 -13.51
N HIS A 2 -19.58 -4.43 -13.62
CA HIS A 2 -19.21 -5.66 -12.93
C HIS A 2 -17.97 -6.24 -13.62
N TYR A 3 -16.80 -5.97 -13.10
CA TYR A 3 -15.59 -6.67 -13.52
C TYR A 3 -15.64 -8.13 -13.06
N PRO A 4 -15.34 -9.11 -13.91
CA PRO A 4 -15.42 -10.53 -13.56
C PRO A 4 -14.18 -10.98 -12.75
N LEU A 5 -14.02 -10.47 -11.51
CA LEU A 5 -13.01 -10.95 -10.56
C LEU A 5 -13.47 -12.24 -9.86
N ARG A 6 -14.07 -13.18 -10.60
CA ARG A 6 -14.63 -14.46 -10.09
C ARG A 6 -13.58 -15.50 -9.68
N ARG A 7 -12.27 -15.22 -9.70
CA ARG A 7 -11.24 -16.24 -9.40
C ARG A 7 -10.37 -16.00 -8.16
N GLN A 8 -10.58 -14.93 -7.38
CA GLN A 8 -9.75 -14.71 -6.20
C GLN A 8 -10.57 -14.83 -4.92
N ARG A 9 -10.64 -16.05 -4.36
CA ARG A 9 -11.26 -16.35 -3.05
C ARG A 9 -10.55 -15.69 -1.85
N GLN A 10 -9.44 -14.99 -2.06
CA GLN A 10 -8.54 -14.50 -0.99
C GLN A 10 -8.58 -12.98 -0.77
N MET A 11 -8.93 -12.21 -1.80
CA MET A 11 -9.18 -10.77 -1.71
C MET A 11 -10.48 -10.43 -2.45
N CYS A 12 -11.33 -9.62 -1.80
CA CYS A 12 -12.55 -9.09 -2.39
C CYS A 12 -12.38 -7.60 -2.64
N ILE A 13 -12.73 -7.11 -3.82
CA ILE A 13 -12.72 -5.68 -4.14
C ILE A 13 -14.17 -5.22 -4.27
N ARG A 14 -14.52 -4.14 -3.58
CA ARG A 14 -15.81 -3.46 -3.67
C ARG A 14 -15.57 -2.03 -4.12
N ASP A 15 -16.18 -1.62 -5.20
CA ASP A 15 -16.17 -0.23 -5.70
C ASP A 15 -17.47 0.45 -5.29
N ARG A 16 -17.38 1.52 -4.52
CA ARG A 16 -18.48 2.43 -4.16
C ARG A 16 -17.94 3.83 -3.95
N ASP A 17 -18.62 4.84 -4.45
CA ASP A 17 -18.34 6.25 -4.18
C ASP A 17 -16.88 6.66 -4.54
N LYS A 18 -16.30 6.09 -5.61
CA LYS A 18 -14.90 6.28 -6.02
C LYS A 18 -13.88 5.77 -4.98
N ILE A 19 -14.27 4.78 -4.17
CA ILE A 19 -13.43 4.13 -3.17
C ILE A 19 -13.29 2.65 -3.53
N ALA A 20 -12.06 2.18 -3.70
CA ALA A 20 -11.77 0.75 -3.83
C ALA A 20 -11.52 0.15 -2.44
N HIS A 21 -12.33 -0.79 -2.04
CA HIS A 21 -12.18 -1.49 -0.76
C HIS A 21 -11.60 -2.89 -1.00
N ILE A 22 -10.33 -3.10 -0.62
CA ILE A 22 -9.62 -4.37 -0.71
C ILE A 22 -9.75 -5.08 0.64
N ILE A 23 -10.26 -6.30 0.64
CA ILE A 23 -10.52 -7.06 1.87
C ILE A 23 -9.70 -8.35 1.84
N LEU A 24 -8.80 -8.54 2.82
CA LEU A 24 -8.17 -9.84 3.06
C LEU A 24 -9.22 -10.80 3.61
N ASN A 25 -9.43 -11.93 2.94
CA ASN A 25 -10.52 -12.84 3.25
C ASN A 25 -10.07 -14.30 3.32
N ARG A 26 -9.20 -14.57 4.31
CA ARG A 26 -8.75 -15.92 4.70
C ARG A 26 -8.73 -16.04 6.22
N PRO A 27 -9.87 -15.77 6.90
CA PRO A 27 -9.90 -15.74 8.39
C PRO A 27 -9.51 -17.07 9.02
N GLU A 28 -9.77 -18.20 8.37
CA GLU A 28 -9.39 -19.56 8.80
C GLU A 28 -7.86 -19.79 8.82
N LYS A 29 -7.10 -18.94 8.13
CA LYS A 29 -5.63 -18.90 8.11
C LYS A 29 -5.08 -17.61 8.73
N MET A 30 -5.88 -16.96 9.60
CA MET A 30 -5.53 -15.66 10.21
C MET A 30 -5.07 -14.63 9.17
N ASN A 31 -5.65 -14.65 7.97
CA ASN A 31 -5.30 -13.80 6.83
C ASN A 31 -3.80 -13.80 6.48
N SER A 32 -3.10 -14.94 6.68
CA SER A 32 -1.71 -15.07 6.24
C SER A 32 -1.60 -14.83 4.74
N LEU A 33 -0.50 -14.18 4.33
CA LEU A 33 -0.23 -13.69 2.98
C LEU A 33 0.32 -14.84 2.12
N PRO A 34 -0.48 -15.47 1.23
CA PRO A 34 -0.04 -16.60 0.42
C PRO A 34 0.88 -16.17 -0.72
N VAL A 35 1.48 -17.15 -1.42
CA VAL A 35 2.38 -16.89 -2.56
C VAL A 35 1.75 -15.97 -3.61
N SER A 36 0.46 -16.14 -3.91
CA SER A 36 -0.23 -15.30 -4.91
C SER A 36 -0.38 -13.84 -4.47
N PHE A 37 -0.47 -13.56 -3.16
CA PHE A 37 -0.59 -12.20 -2.63
C PHE A 37 0.53 -11.28 -3.13
N TRP A 38 1.77 -11.81 -3.18
CA TRP A 38 2.97 -11.05 -3.55
C TRP A 38 3.00 -10.57 -5.01
N SER A 39 2.15 -11.12 -5.85
CA SER A 39 1.93 -10.66 -7.23
C SER A 39 0.57 -10.00 -7.43
N ASP A 40 -0.44 -10.44 -6.68
CA ASP A 40 -1.80 -9.95 -6.86
C ASP A 40 -1.98 -8.53 -6.31
N LEU A 41 -1.41 -8.23 -5.13
CA LEU A 41 -1.54 -6.88 -4.56
C LEU A 41 -0.96 -5.79 -5.46
N PRO A 42 0.31 -5.89 -5.95
CA PRO A 42 0.84 -4.88 -6.88
C PRO A 42 0.00 -4.74 -8.15
N ARG A 43 -0.45 -5.86 -8.72
CA ARG A 43 -1.31 -5.83 -9.91
C ARG A 43 -2.61 -5.08 -9.64
N ILE A 44 -3.29 -5.35 -8.51
CA ILE A 44 -4.55 -4.72 -8.13
C ILE A 44 -4.35 -3.21 -7.88
N ILE A 45 -3.35 -2.84 -7.10
CA ILE A 45 -3.04 -1.42 -6.79
C ILE A 45 -2.74 -0.67 -8.09
N ASN A 46 -1.89 -1.24 -8.95
CA ASN A 46 -1.49 -0.61 -10.21
C ASN A 46 -2.67 -0.50 -11.19
N GLU A 47 -3.56 -1.51 -11.28
CA GLU A 47 -4.79 -1.42 -12.08
C GLU A 47 -5.71 -0.31 -11.59
N ILE A 48 -5.95 -0.21 -10.27
CA ILE A 48 -6.78 0.84 -9.68
C ILE A 48 -6.19 2.22 -9.95
N ASP A 49 -4.87 2.37 -9.78
CA ASP A 49 -4.17 3.64 -9.95
C ASP A 49 -4.10 4.03 -11.43
N TYR A 50 -3.67 3.14 -12.29
CA TYR A 50 -3.45 3.40 -13.71
C TYR A 50 -4.74 3.75 -14.46
N ASP A 51 -5.79 2.97 -14.23
CA ASP A 51 -7.09 3.16 -14.86
C ASP A 51 -7.98 4.18 -14.11
N ALA A 52 -7.45 4.80 -13.04
CA ALA A 52 -8.16 5.75 -12.18
C ALA A 52 -9.53 5.23 -11.71
N LEU A 53 -9.61 3.94 -11.37
CA LEU A 53 -10.85 3.27 -10.98
C LEU A 53 -11.40 3.78 -9.65
N ALA A 54 -10.53 4.30 -8.78
CA ALA A 54 -10.90 4.89 -7.51
C ALA A 54 -10.05 6.13 -7.20
N ARG A 55 -10.45 6.89 -6.18
CA ARG A 55 -9.71 8.05 -5.65
C ARG A 55 -9.09 7.78 -4.28
N VAL A 56 -9.52 6.71 -3.64
CA VAL A 56 -9.02 6.24 -2.34
C VAL A 56 -9.06 4.72 -2.33
N ILE A 57 -8.07 4.10 -1.74
CA ILE A 57 -8.05 2.67 -1.47
C ILE A 57 -8.19 2.47 0.03
N VAL A 58 -9.14 1.63 0.45
CA VAL A 58 -9.29 1.17 1.83
C VAL A 58 -8.91 -0.30 1.89
N ILE A 59 -8.05 -0.67 2.85
CA ILE A 59 -7.63 -2.04 3.08
C ILE A 59 -8.13 -2.48 4.43
N SER A 60 -8.83 -3.61 4.50
CA SER A 60 -9.28 -4.24 5.75
C SER A 60 -9.17 -5.76 5.65
N SER A 61 -9.58 -6.45 6.69
CA SER A 61 -9.62 -7.91 6.68
C SER A 61 -10.87 -8.45 7.37
N THR A 62 -11.16 -9.73 7.14
CA THR A 62 -12.22 -10.46 7.85
C THR A 62 -11.65 -11.25 9.04
N GLY A 63 -12.51 -11.62 9.99
CA GLY A 63 -12.15 -12.46 11.13
C GLY A 63 -11.45 -11.71 12.26
N LYS A 64 -10.78 -12.47 13.14
CA LYS A 64 -10.26 -11.97 14.42
C LYS A 64 -9.00 -11.10 14.27
N HIS A 65 -8.16 -11.39 13.28
CA HIS A 65 -6.85 -10.74 13.10
C HIS A 65 -6.76 -10.11 11.72
N PHE A 66 -6.09 -8.97 11.63
CA PHE A 66 -5.83 -8.34 10.37
C PHE A 66 -5.01 -9.26 9.46
N SER A 67 -3.82 -9.68 9.91
CA SER A 67 -3.01 -10.67 9.21
C SER A 67 -1.89 -11.22 10.10
N ALA A 68 -1.64 -12.52 10.00
CA ALA A 68 -0.51 -13.19 10.64
C ALA A 68 0.82 -13.07 9.85
N GLY A 69 0.85 -12.24 8.79
CA GLY A 69 2.04 -12.07 7.95
C GLY A 69 2.18 -13.15 6.89
N MET A 70 3.42 -13.41 6.47
CA MET A 70 3.72 -14.35 5.39
C MET A 70 3.24 -15.77 5.71
N ASP A 71 2.55 -16.40 4.75
CA ASP A 71 2.11 -17.79 4.87
C ASP A 71 3.33 -18.73 4.87
N LEU A 72 3.38 -19.65 5.80
CA LEU A 72 4.51 -20.60 5.95
C LEU A 72 4.78 -21.41 4.67
N SER A 73 3.78 -21.59 3.81
CA SER A 73 3.95 -22.24 2.51
C SER A 73 4.92 -21.48 1.58
N VAL A 74 5.12 -20.18 1.77
CA VAL A 74 6.11 -19.41 1.01
C VAL A 74 7.51 -19.90 1.31
N PHE A 75 7.82 -20.17 2.60
CA PHE A 75 9.14 -20.70 3.02
C PHE A 75 9.37 -22.12 2.53
N SER A 76 8.38 -23.02 2.66
CA SER A 76 8.49 -24.39 2.17
C SER A 76 8.62 -24.47 0.65
N ASN A 77 7.95 -23.61 -0.09
CA ASN A 77 8.10 -23.52 -1.54
C ASN A 77 9.49 -23.00 -1.94
N ALA A 78 10.03 -22.03 -1.21
CA ALA A 78 11.39 -21.54 -1.44
C ALA A 78 12.45 -22.64 -1.17
N GLU A 79 12.27 -23.43 -0.10
CA GLU A 79 13.14 -24.58 0.21
C GLU A 79 13.06 -25.65 -0.87
N ASN A 80 11.86 -26.02 -1.30
CA ASN A 80 11.65 -26.97 -2.39
C ASN A 80 12.26 -26.50 -3.72
N ALA A 81 12.23 -25.20 -4.00
CA ALA A 81 12.87 -24.62 -5.16
C ALA A 81 14.41 -24.71 -5.05
N ARG A 82 14.98 -24.40 -3.88
CA ARG A 82 16.43 -24.55 -3.62
C ARG A 82 16.90 -25.98 -3.75
N ASN A 83 16.13 -26.95 -3.27
CA ASN A 83 16.46 -28.39 -3.37
C ASN A 83 16.43 -28.92 -4.81
N LYS A 84 15.72 -28.23 -5.72
CA LYS A 84 15.69 -28.54 -7.16
C LYS A 84 16.78 -27.82 -7.95
N GLU A 85 17.50 -26.87 -7.35
CA GLU A 85 18.60 -26.18 -8.00
C GLU A 85 19.76 -27.15 -8.28
N ASN A 86 20.37 -26.97 -9.46
CA ASN A 86 21.57 -27.71 -9.80
C ASN A 86 22.68 -27.46 -8.76
N PRO A 87 23.21 -28.48 -8.06
CA PRO A 87 24.28 -28.32 -7.07
C PRO A 87 25.52 -27.59 -7.62
N GLN A 88 25.77 -27.73 -8.94
CA GLN A 88 26.91 -27.15 -9.65
C GLN A 88 26.70 -25.64 -9.99
N THR A 89 25.53 -25.06 -9.68
CA THR A 89 25.32 -23.63 -9.93
C THR A 89 26.21 -22.81 -9.03
N ASP A 90 26.96 -21.88 -9.62
CA ASP A 90 27.84 -20.96 -8.91
C ASP A 90 27.14 -20.24 -7.75
N PRO A 91 27.75 -20.19 -6.54
CA PRO A 91 27.14 -19.58 -5.36
C PRO A 91 26.78 -18.09 -5.56
N GLY A 92 27.56 -17.35 -6.35
CA GLY A 92 27.29 -15.94 -6.65
C GLY A 92 26.02 -15.77 -7.47
N ARG A 93 25.77 -16.65 -8.43
CA ARG A 93 24.55 -16.66 -9.25
C ARG A 93 23.32 -16.98 -8.39
N LYS A 94 23.44 -17.94 -7.45
CA LYS A 94 22.36 -18.24 -6.49
C LYS A 94 22.03 -17.05 -5.62
N LYS A 95 23.04 -16.39 -5.06
CA LYS A 95 22.88 -15.16 -4.24
C LYS A 95 22.28 -14.02 -5.06
N GLY A 96 22.74 -13.83 -6.30
CA GLY A 96 22.18 -12.82 -7.21
C GLY A 96 20.70 -13.07 -7.55
N SER A 97 20.30 -14.33 -7.76
CA SER A 97 18.90 -14.71 -7.97
C SER A 97 18.04 -14.43 -6.73
N PHE A 98 18.54 -14.79 -5.54
CA PHE A 98 17.86 -14.49 -4.27
C PHE A 98 17.68 -12.98 -4.06
N TYR A 99 18.73 -12.18 -4.30
CA TYR A 99 18.66 -10.72 -4.22
C TYR A 99 17.58 -10.14 -5.13
N LYS A 100 17.55 -10.57 -6.40
CA LYS A 100 16.49 -10.13 -7.34
C LYS A 100 15.10 -10.56 -6.90
N GLY A 101 14.97 -11.76 -6.34
CA GLY A 101 13.72 -12.25 -5.77
C GLY A 101 13.23 -11.37 -4.61
N LEU A 102 14.14 -10.97 -3.72
CA LEU A 102 13.82 -10.09 -2.60
C LEU A 102 13.37 -8.69 -3.07
N LEU A 103 14.07 -8.09 -4.03
CA LEU A 103 13.63 -6.82 -4.63
C LEU A 103 12.21 -6.90 -5.19
N LYS A 104 11.88 -8.03 -5.84
CA LYS A 104 10.51 -8.26 -6.34
C LYS A 104 9.48 -8.38 -5.22
N LEU A 105 9.84 -9.00 -4.09
CA LEU A 105 8.96 -9.05 -2.91
C LEU A 105 8.76 -7.66 -2.30
N GLN A 106 9.80 -6.83 -2.24
CA GLN A 106 9.71 -5.45 -1.76
C GLN A 106 8.76 -4.60 -2.59
N GLU A 107 8.69 -4.84 -3.92
CA GLU A 107 7.78 -4.13 -4.81
C GLU A 107 6.31 -4.34 -4.43
N THR A 108 5.99 -5.44 -3.73
CA THR A 108 4.63 -5.70 -3.24
C THR A 108 4.07 -4.58 -2.38
N PHE A 109 4.91 -3.93 -1.59
CA PHE A 109 4.49 -2.80 -0.75
C PHE A 109 4.96 -1.44 -1.30
N ASN A 110 6.02 -1.41 -2.12
CA ASN A 110 6.45 -0.18 -2.78
C ASN A 110 5.35 0.38 -3.70
N CYS A 111 4.53 -0.47 -4.33
CA CYS A 111 3.43 -0.02 -5.17
C CYS A 111 2.42 0.87 -4.42
N ILE A 112 2.31 0.73 -3.09
CA ILE A 112 1.45 1.57 -2.24
C ILE A 112 2.04 2.96 -2.06
N ASP A 113 3.34 3.04 -1.75
CA ASP A 113 4.06 4.31 -1.66
C ASP A 113 4.04 5.07 -3.00
N ASN A 114 4.20 4.33 -4.10
CA ASN A 114 4.29 4.86 -5.47
C ASN A 114 2.93 5.18 -6.09
N SER A 115 1.83 4.66 -5.52
CA SER A 115 0.48 4.96 -5.99
C SER A 115 0.12 6.44 -5.78
N ARG A 116 -0.50 7.05 -6.78
CA ARG A 116 -1.06 8.41 -6.66
C ARG A 116 -2.24 8.47 -5.71
N ILE A 117 -2.89 7.33 -5.49
CA ILE A 117 -4.12 7.20 -4.72
C ILE A 117 -3.79 6.98 -3.25
N PRO A 118 -4.36 7.74 -2.30
CA PRO A 118 -4.22 7.47 -0.88
C PRO A 118 -4.73 6.10 -0.47
N VAL A 119 -3.97 5.42 0.39
CA VAL A 119 -4.28 4.09 0.91
C VAL A 119 -4.48 4.15 2.41
N LEU A 120 -5.68 3.82 2.87
CA LEU A 120 -6.06 3.75 4.27
C LEU A 120 -6.14 2.28 4.70
N MET A 121 -5.63 1.97 5.89
CA MET A 121 -5.68 0.61 6.43
C MET A 121 -6.45 0.56 7.74
N ALA A 122 -7.41 -0.36 7.83
CA ALA A 122 -8.22 -0.66 9.01
C ALA A 122 -7.80 -2.01 9.60
N ILE A 123 -7.33 -2.00 10.86
CA ILE A 123 -6.61 -3.11 11.50
C ILE A 123 -7.35 -3.55 12.75
N GLN A 124 -7.79 -4.81 12.82
CA GLN A 124 -8.30 -5.43 14.04
C GLN A 124 -7.38 -6.57 14.49
N GLY A 125 -7.26 -6.77 15.80
CA GLY A 125 -6.44 -7.84 16.37
C GLY A 125 -4.99 -7.81 15.91
N GLY A 126 -4.39 -8.92 15.53
CA GLY A 126 -2.96 -9.01 15.20
C GLY A 126 -2.61 -8.48 13.80
N CYS A 127 -1.60 -7.60 13.76
CA CYS A 127 -0.86 -7.17 12.58
C CYS A 127 0.60 -7.63 12.75
N ILE A 128 0.98 -8.73 12.09
CA ILE A 128 2.16 -9.50 12.47
C ILE A 128 3.10 -9.72 11.27
N GLY A 129 4.41 -9.53 11.46
CA GLY A 129 5.44 -9.77 10.47
C GLY A 129 5.20 -8.97 9.18
N GLY A 130 5.14 -9.60 8.02
CA GLY A 130 4.87 -8.96 6.73
C GLY A 130 3.60 -8.10 6.69
N ALA A 131 2.67 -8.25 7.66
CA ALA A 131 1.55 -7.34 7.80
C ALA A 131 1.96 -5.97 8.37
N VAL A 132 3.05 -5.91 9.17
CA VAL A 132 3.63 -4.63 9.63
C VAL A 132 4.32 -3.92 8.48
N ASP A 133 5.03 -4.66 7.60
CA ASP A 133 5.57 -4.10 6.36
C ASP A 133 4.46 -3.47 5.51
N PHE A 134 3.35 -4.19 5.34
CA PHE A 134 2.18 -3.73 4.61
C PHE A 134 1.56 -2.48 5.25
N ALA A 135 1.34 -2.50 6.56
CA ALA A 135 0.78 -1.37 7.30
C ALA A 135 1.68 -0.13 7.23
N SER A 136 3.01 -0.31 7.31
CA SER A 136 3.98 0.79 7.25
C SER A 136 4.02 1.49 5.89
N ALA A 137 3.62 0.81 4.81
CA ALA A 137 3.56 1.37 3.47
C ALA A 137 2.27 2.16 3.18
N CYS A 138 1.21 1.96 3.97
CA CYS A 138 -0.04 2.70 3.81
C CYS A 138 0.09 4.14 4.29
N ASP A 139 -0.71 5.06 3.71
CA ASP A 139 -0.67 6.47 4.07
C ASP A 139 -1.27 6.72 5.46
N MET A 140 -2.38 6.04 5.79
CA MET A 140 -3.05 6.17 7.08
C MET A 140 -3.41 4.79 7.65
N ARG A 141 -3.36 4.67 8.97
CA ARG A 141 -3.65 3.44 9.74
C ARG A 141 -4.63 3.74 10.85
N TYR A 142 -5.64 2.89 10.99
CA TYR A 142 -6.66 2.93 12.03
C TYR A 142 -6.75 1.55 12.66
N CYS A 143 -7.01 1.45 13.95
CA CYS A 143 -7.13 0.14 14.56
C CYS A 143 -8.22 0.06 15.62
N THR A 144 -8.56 -1.18 16.00
CA THR A 144 -9.42 -1.47 17.15
C THR A 144 -8.60 -1.53 18.45
N GLU A 145 -9.25 -1.38 19.60
CA GLU A 145 -8.60 -1.45 20.92
C GLU A 145 -7.88 -2.78 21.21
N ASP A 146 -8.35 -3.87 20.61
CA ASP A 146 -7.74 -5.20 20.72
C ASP A 146 -6.56 -5.42 19.75
N ALA A 147 -6.24 -4.42 18.92
CA ALA A 147 -5.17 -4.55 17.96
C ALA A 147 -3.78 -4.55 18.60
N PHE A 148 -2.87 -5.29 17.97
CA PHE A 148 -1.45 -5.25 18.29
C PHE A 148 -0.60 -5.43 17.04
N PHE A 149 0.60 -4.85 17.07
CA PHE A 149 1.61 -4.92 16.04
C PHE A 149 2.82 -5.71 16.55
N CYS A 150 3.42 -6.55 15.70
CA CYS A 150 4.58 -7.35 16.09
C CYS A 150 5.53 -7.53 14.90
N ILE A 151 6.78 -7.10 15.03
CA ILE A 151 7.86 -7.41 14.11
C ILE A 151 8.31 -8.84 14.38
N GLN A 152 7.62 -9.79 13.75
CA GLN A 152 7.72 -11.22 14.09
C GLN A 152 9.01 -11.86 13.57
N GLU A 153 9.64 -11.27 12.60
CA GLU A 153 10.82 -11.80 11.91
C GLU A 153 11.95 -12.11 12.90
N ILE A 154 12.19 -11.23 13.88
CA ILE A 154 13.24 -11.46 14.90
C ILE A 154 12.96 -12.70 15.76
N ASN A 155 11.68 -13.00 16.04
CA ASN A 155 11.26 -14.16 16.84
C ASN A 155 11.48 -15.50 16.11
N ILE A 156 11.71 -15.46 14.79
CA ILE A 156 12.02 -16.63 13.96
C ILE A 156 13.44 -16.56 13.37
N GLY A 157 14.30 -15.70 13.92
CA GLY A 157 15.70 -15.59 13.53
C GLY A 157 15.96 -14.89 12.19
N MET A 158 15.05 -14.02 11.77
CA MET A 158 15.15 -13.25 10.53
C MET A 158 15.18 -11.74 10.82
N THR A 159 15.65 -10.98 9.84
CA THR A 159 15.49 -9.53 9.77
C THR A 159 14.27 -9.22 8.89
N ALA A 160 13.39 -8.30 9.30
CA ALA A 160 12.32 -7.81 8.44
C ALA A 160 12.93 -7.13 7.20
N ASP A 161 12.58 -7.60 6.00
CA ASP A 161 13.31 -7.30 4.78
C ASP A 161 12.44 -6.80 3.61
N VAL A 162 11.11 -6.66 3.82
CA VAL A 162 10.20 -6.19 2.76
C VAL A 162 9.62 -4.78 3.00
N GLY A 163 10.13 -4.03 4.00
CA GLY A 163 9.86 -2.59 4.08
C GLY A 163 9.67 -1.99 5.46
N THR A 164 9.56 -2.78 6.53
CA THR A 164 9.36 -2.31 7.91
C THR A 164 10.46 -1.31 8.32
N PHE A 165 11.72 -1.68 8.23
CA PHE A 165 12.80 -0.83 8.73
C PHE A 165 13.09 0.43 7.91
N PRO A 166 12.94 0.46 6.59
CA PRO A 166 13.03 1.71 5.84
C PRO A 166 11.89 2.70 6.12
N ARG A 167 10.72 2.23 6.61
CA ARG A 167 9.51 3.05 6.79
C ARG A 167 9.22 3.44 8.23
N LEU A 168 9.33 2.51 9.19
CA LEU A 168 9.00 2.78 10.60
C LEU A 168 9.72 4.00 11.21
N PRO A 169 11.01 4.29 10.90
CA PRO A 169 11.69 5.47 11.44
C PRO A 169 11.06 6.82 11.06
N TYR A 170 10.21 6.85 10.03
CA TYR A 170 9.42 8.03 9.65
C TYR A 170 8.06 8.08 10.35
N LEU A 171 7.65 7.00 11.00
CA LEU A 171 6.37 6.86 11.69
C LEU A 171 6.52 6.85 13.22
N LEU A 172 7.68 6.43 13.73
CA LEU A 172 7.95 6.17 15.14
C LEU A 172 9.30 6.74 15.58
N PRO A 173 9.46 7.09 16.86
CA PRO A 173 10.78 7.40 17.43
C PRO A 173 11.76 6.26 17.22
N MET A 174 12.99 6.57 16.80
CA MET A 174 14.02 5.58 16.46
C MET A 174 14.31 4.57 17.60
N GLY A 175 14.31 5.03 18.86
CA GLY A 175 14.51 4.16 20.02
C GLY A 175 13.42 3.08 20.12
N LEU A 176 12.18 3.46 19.91
CA LEU A 176 11.03 2.54 19.91
C LEU A 176 11.10 1.55 18.74
N VAL A 177 11.46 2.01 17.54
CA VAL A 177 11.69 1.11 16.40
C VAL A 177 12.72 0.04 16.72
N LYS A 178 13.85 0.43 17.33
CA LYS A 178 14.91 -0.51 17.74
C LYS A 178 14.44 -1.49 18.82
N GLU A 179 13.70 -1.01 19.81
CA GLU A 179 13.15 -1.86 20.86
C GLU A 179 12.21 -2.94 20.27
N LEU A 180 11.26 -2.54 19.43
CA LEU A 180 10.35 -3.46 18.76
C LEU A 180 11.09 -4.46 17.86
N ALA A 181 12.10 -3.97 17.10
CA ALA A 181 12.89 -4.77 16.19
C ALA A 181 13.78 -5.80 16.92
N PHE A 182 14.32 -5.46 18.09
CA PHE A 182 15.26 -6.32 18.82
C PHE A 182 14.57 -7.28 19.77
N THR A 183 13.42 -6.88 20.33
CA THR A 183 12.67 -7.71 21.30
C THR A 183 11.59 -8.57 20.64
N GLY A 184 11.07 -8.15 19.48
CA GLY A 184 9.91 -8.80 18.87
C GLY A 184 8.65 -8.74 19.76
N ARG A 185 8.61 -7.79 20.72
CA ARG A 185 7.43 -7.63 21.59
C ARG A 185 6.24 -7.09 20.81
N ARG A 186 5.07 -7.28 21.36
CA ARG A 186 3.84 -6.66 20.83
C ARG A 186 3.79 -5.19 21.25
N MET A 187 3.40 -4.34 20.30
CA MET A 187 2.94 -2.98 20.54
C MET A 187 1.42 -3.01 20.48
N PHE A 188 0.74 -2.63 21.54
CA PHE A 188 -0.72 -2.61 21.63
C PHE A 188 -1.30 -1.30 21.10
N ALA A 189 -2.61 -1.29 20.83
CA ALA A 189 -3.31 -0.18 20.19
C ALA A 189 -3.08 1.18 20.88
N ASN A 190 -3.11 1.24 22.21
CA ASN A 190 -2.89 2.50 22.94
C ASN A 190 -1.48 3.05 22.71
N GLU A 191 -0.44 2.20 22.84
CA GLU A 191 0.94 2.59 22.56
C GLU A 191 1.11 3.01 21.11
N ALA A 192 0.49 2.28 20.16
CA ALA A 192 0.52 2.61 18.73
C ALA A 192 -0.11 3.97 18.42
N ASN A 193 -1.16 4.36 19.16
CA ASN A 193 -1.80 5.67 19.05
C ASN A 193 -0.94 6.78 19.67
N GLU A 194 -0.43 6.55 20.86
CA GLU A 194 0.40 7.53 21.59
C GLU A 194 1.67 7.88 20.83
N CYS A 195 2.29 6.92 20.15
CA CYS A 195 3.52 7.14 19.38
C CYS A 195 3.26 7.53 17.91
N GLY A 196 2.00 7.58 17.45
CA GLY A 196 1.64 8.03 16.11
C GLY A 196 1.72 6.96 15.03
N LEU A 197 1.85 5.66 15.38
CA LEU A 197 1.79 4.58 14.38
C LEU A 197 0.41 4.52 13.73
N VAL A 198 -0.65 4.71 14.51
CA VAL A 198 -2.03 4.76 14.02
C VAL A 198 -2.64 6.14 14.22
N ASN A 199 -3.54 6.52 13.32
CA ASN A 199 -4.22 7.81 13.33
C ASN A 199 -5.31 7.89 14.39
N ASN A 200 -5.96 6.76 14.70
CA ASN A 200 -6.97 6.66 15.75
C ASN A 200 -7.25 5.21 16.14
N VAL A 201 -7.83 5.01 17.34
CA VAL A 201 -8.23 3.72 17.91
C VAL A 201 -9.74 3.71 18.17
N PHE A 202 -10.41 2.60 17.91
CA PHE A 202 -11.85 2.43 18.02
C PHE A 202 -12.19 1.22 18.88
N SER A 203 -13.32 1.29 19.59
CA SER A 203 -13.78 0.24 20.50
C SER A 203 -14.11 -1.07 19.77
N ASN A 204 -14.52 -0.99 18.49
CA ASN A 204 -14.90 -2.16 17.70
C ASN A 204 -14.65 -1.94 16.19
N TYR A 205 -14.76 -3.03 15.44
CA TYR A 205 -14.54 -3.03 13.98
C TYR A 205 -15.55 -2.18 13.19
N GLU A 206 -16.80 -2.19 13.60
CA GLU A 206 -17.90 -1.48 12.92
C GLU A 206 -17.70 0.03 12.99
N ASP A 207 -17.38 0.55 14.17
CA ASP A 207 -17.11 1.98 14.37
C ASP A 207 -15.84 2.41 13.63
N MET A 208 -14.78 1.58 13.69
CA MET A 208 -13.55 1.82 12.92
C MET A 208 -13.85 1.93 11.42
N MET A 209 -14.55 0.93 10.86
CA MET A 209 -14.85 0.92 9.43
C MET A 209 -15.76 2.06 9.01
N LYS A 210 -16.73 2.44 9.84
CA LYS A 210 -17.59 3.59 9.58
C LYS A 210 -16.77 4.88 9.45
N GLU A 211 -15.86 5.11 10.38
CA GLU A 211 -15.02 6.32 10.35
C GLU A 211 -14.02 6.29 9.20
N VAL A 212 -13.33 5.18 8.97
CA VAL A 212 -12.39 5.02 7.84
C VAL A 212 -13.09 5.29 6.51
N MET A 213 -14.31 4.78 6.31
CA MET A 213 -15.08 5.03 5.10
C MET A 213 -15.56 6.49 5.01
N THR A 214 -15.84 7.15 6.13
CA THR A 214 -16.16 8.59 6.17
C THR A 214 -14.97 9.42 5.70
N ILE A 215 -13.78 9.17 6.25
CA ILE A 215 -12.53 9.83 5.85
C ILE A 215 -12.22 9.56 4.37
N ALA A 216 -12.38 8.31 3.92
CA ALA A 216 -12.18 7.95 2.51
C ALA A 216 -13.12 8.73 1.57
N LYS A 217 -14.38 8.92 1.95
CA LYS A 217 -15.34 9.74 1.19
C LYS A 217 -14.95 11.21 1.16
N GLU A 218 -14.47 11.76 2.27
CA GLU A 218 -13.99 13.14 2.32
C GLU A 218 -12.79 13.36 1.39
N ILE A 219 -11.84 12.42 1.36
CA ILE A 219 -10.70 12.46 0.44
C ILE A 219 -11.17 12.33 -1.00
N ALA A 220 -12.09 11.40 -1.29
CA ALA A 220 -12.61 11.16 -2.63
C ALA A 220 -13.34 12.36 -3.24
N LYS A 221 -13.81 13.31 -2.42
CA LYS A 221 -14.41 14.59 -2.83
C LYS A 221 -13.40 15.68 -3.18
N LYS A 222 -12.10 15.48 -2.90
CA LYS A 222 -11.05 16.47 -3.20
C LYS A 222 -10.54 16.28 -4.65
N SER A 223 -9.89 17.34 -5.17
CA SER A 223 -9.21 17.25 -6.45
C SER A 223 -8.19 16.10 -6.45
N PRO A 224 -8.28 15.11 -7.35
CA PRO A 224 -7.33 14.01 -7.38
C PRO A 224 -5.91 14.46 -7.73
N LEU A 225 -5.73 15.54 -8.50
CA LEU A 225 -4.42 16.15 -8.76
C LEU A 225 -3.81 16.76 -7.49
N ALA A 226 -4.62 17.45 -6.68
CA ALA A 226 -4.14 18.06 -5.44
C ALA A 226 -3.78 16.99 -4.39
N VAL A 227 -4.58 15.92 -4.28
CA VAL A 227 -4.31 14.78 -3.39
C VAL A 227 -3.03 14.06 -3.81
N TRP A 228 -2.89 13.75 -5.10
CA TRP A 228 -1.66 13.14 -5.63
C TRP A 228 -0.44 14.01 -5.38
N GLY A 229 -0.49 15.30 -5.73
CA GLY A 229 0.61 16.23 -5.51
C GLY A 229 1.01 16.34 -4.03
N SER A 230 0.03 16.30 -3.12
CA SER A 230 0.29 16.30 -1.68
C SER A 230 1.01 15.02 -1.23
N LYS A 231 0.54 13.84 -1.65
CA LYS A 231 1.19 12.56 -1.34
C LYS A 231 2.61 12.51 -1.89
N GLU A 232 2.80 12.89 -3.16
CA GLU A 232 4.10 12.95 -3.83
C GLU A 232 5.07 13.86 -3.10
N ALA A 233 4.64 15.09 -2.75
CA ALA A 233 5.47 16.05 -2.03
C ALA A 233 5.89 15.55 -0.65
N ILE A 234 4.94 14.96 0.12
CA ILE A 234 5.22 14.41 1.45
C ILE A 234 6.20 13.22 1.35
N ASN A 235 5.97 12.29 0.42
CA ASN A 235 6.83 11.12 0.24
C ASN A 235 8.23 11.53 -0.25
N TYR A 236 8.31 12.53 -1.12
CA TYR A 236 9.59 13.05 -1.62
C TYR A 236 10.49 13.61 -0.50
N THR A 237 9.92 14.17 0.56
CA THR A 237 10.71 14.75 1.67
C THR A 237 11.45 13.71 2.52
N ARG A 238 11.12 12.43 2.40
CA ARG A 238 11.78 11.36 3.15
C ARG A 238 13.28 11.33 2.85
N GLY A 239 14.11 11.60 3.86
CA GLY A 239 15.56 11.62 3.75
C GLY A 239 16.16 12.80 2.94
N ARG A 240 15.39 13.86 2.71
CA ARG A 240 15.81 15.05 1.99
C ARG A 240 15.74 16.29 2.85
N THR A 241 16.42 17.35 2.41
CA THR A 241 16.39 18.66 3.05
C THR A 241 15.08 19.39 2.77
N ILE A 242 14.74 20.37 3.60
CA ILE A 242 13.57 21.25 3.37
C ILE A 242 13.71 21.96 2.02
N GLU A 243 14.92 22.41 1.67
CA GLU A 243 15.18 23.11 0.40
C GLU A 243 14.86 22.22 -0.82
N GLU A 244 15.30 20.96 -0.81
CA GLU A 244 15.00 20.00 -1.86
C GLU A 244 13.48 19.74 -1.95
N GLY A 245 12.80 19.59 -0.82
CA GLY A 245 11.35 19.45 -0.75
C GLY A 245 10.61 20.66 -1.33
N LEU A 246 11.01 21.87 -0.96
CA LEU A 246 10.41 23.11 -1.48
C LEU A 246 10.63 23.25 -2.99
N ASN A 247 11.82 22.92 -3.48
CA ASN A 247 12.10 22.94 -4.91
C ASN A 247 11.22 21.93 -5.68
N GLN A 248 11.04 20.71 -5.15
CA GLN A 248 10.14 19.71 -5.74
C GLN A 248 8.69 20.22 -5.81
N ILE A 249 8.17 20.84 -4.73
CA ILE A 249 6.81 21.40 -4.72
C ILE A 249 6.69 22.53 -5.75
N ALA A 250 7.72 23.38 -5.89
CA ALA A 250 7.72 24.45 -6.90
C ALA A 250 7.68 23.87 -8.33
N MET A 251 8.45 22.84 -8.61
CA MET A 251 8.43 22.13 -9.90
C MET A 251 7.08 21.48 -10.17
N TRP A 252 6.51 20.79 -9.16
CA TRP A 252 5.17 20.20 -9.26
C TRP A 252 4.12 21.24 -9.61
N GLN A 253 4.06 22.34 -8.85
CA GLN A 253 3.09 23.41 -9.09
C GLN A 253 3.28 24.07 -10.47
N THR A 254 4.52 24.24 -10.93
CA THR A 254 4.79 24.80 -12.25
C THR A 254 4.23 23.91 -13.36
N GLY A 255 4.28 22.58 -13.20
CA GLY A 255 3.82 21.63 -14.21
C GLY A 255 2.33 21.28 -14.12
N MET A 256 1.78 21.21 -12.90
CA MET A 256 0.45 20.64 -12.66
C MET A 256 -0.62 21.67 -12.24
N TYR A 257 -0.20 22.88 -11.84
CA TYR A 257 -1.16 23.90 -11.41
C TYR A 257 -1.94 24.47 -12.61
N ASN A 258 -3.24 24.25 -12.60
CA ASN A 258 -4.15 24.84 -13.58
C ASN A 258 -5.36 25.47 -12.89
N PRO A 259 -5.37 26.82 -12.70
CA PRO A 259 -6.46 27.50 -12.01
C PRO A 259 -7.79 27.47 -12.79
N GLN A 260 -7.78 27.14 -14.07
CA GLN A 260 -9.00 27.16 -14.92
C GLN A 260 -9.83 25.88 -14.82
N VAL A 261 -9.32 24.82 -14.22
CA VAL A 261 -10.01 23.52 -14.10
C VAL A 261 -10.36 23.25 -12.64
N ASP A 262 -9.56 22.47 -11.93
CA ASP A 262 -9.91 21.99 -10.56
C ASP A 262 -10.09 23.13 -9.55
N MET A 263 -9.23 24.16 -9.59
CA MET A 263 -9.37 25.30 -8.68
C MET A 263 -10.65 26.07 -8.95
N LYS A 264 -11.01 26.34 -10.21
CA LYS A 264 -12.23 27.01 -10.61
C LYS A 264 -13.46 26.21 -10.16
N GLU A 265 -13.47 24.89 -10.39
CA GLU A 265 -14.54 24.01 -9.95
C GLU A 265 -14.70 24.04 -8.43
N ALA A 266 -13.59 23.91 -7.68
CA ALA A 266 -13.62 23.96 -6.21
C ALA A 266 -14.20 25.29 -5.69
N LEU A 267 -13.78 26.43 -6.25
CA LEU A 267 -14.28 27.76 -5.84
C LEU A 267 -15.74 27.95 -6.22
N SER A 268 -16.17 27.53 -7.41
CA SER A 268 -17.56 27.62 -7.85
C SER A 268 -18.47 26.76 -6.97
N ALA A 269 -18.07 25.53 -6.69
CA ALA A 269 -18.82 24.61 -5.83
C ALA A 269 -18.97 25.18 -4.40
N GLN A 270 -17.91 25.82 -3.88
CA GLN A 270 -17.97 26.48 -2.56
C GLN A 270 -18.98 27.65 -2.54
N ILE A 271 -19.00 28.47 -3.58
CA ILE A 271 -19.96 29.60 -3.71
C ILE A 271 -21.39 29.05 -3.81
N GLU A 272 -21.59 28.00 -4.60
CA GLU A 272 -22.88 27.38 -4.84
C GLU A 272 -23.30 26.42 -3.70
N LYS A 273 -22.46 26.19 -2.70
CA LYS A 273 -22.67 25.29 -1.57
C LYS A 273 -23.02 23.86 -2.00
N LYS A 274 -22.34 23.35 -3.03
CA LYS A 274 -22.45 21.98 -3.53
C LYS A 274 -21.13 21.24 -3.44
N ASP A 275 -21.17 19.92 -3.57
CA ASP A 275 -19.94 19.11 -3.70
C ASP A 275 -19.31 19.39 -5.09
N PRO A 276 -17.98 19.58 -5.18
CA PRO A 276 -17.29 19.78 -6.45
C PRO A 276 -17.21 18.47 -7.27
N GLU A 277 -17.21 18.60 -8.59
CA GLU A 277 -17.04 17.49 -9.52
C GLU A 277 -15.71 17.59 -10.25
N PHE A 278 -14.75 16.75 -9.88
CA PHE A 278 -13.43 16.71 -10.51
C PHE A 278 -13.33 15.56 -11.52
N GLU A 279 -12.56 15.77 -12.58
CA GLU A 279 -12.22 14.71 -13.53
C GLU A 279 -11.24 13.71 -12.91
N ALA A 280 -11.24 12.48 -13.43
CA ALA A 280 -10.28 11.46 -13.05
C ALA A 280 -8.92 11.73 -13.72
N VAL A 281 -7.83 11.43 -13.00
CA VAL A 281 -6.47 11.48 -13.57
C VAL A 281 -6.12 10.08 -14.07
N SER A 282 -6.36 9.81 -15.34
CA SER A 282 -6.06 8.52 -15.97
C SER A 282 -4.84 8.59 -16.90
N TYR A 283 -4.13 7.45 -17.03
CA TYR A 283 -3.00 7.31 -17.98
C TYR A 283 -3.44 6.81 -19.37
N THR A 284 -4.67 7.09 -19.78
CA THR A 284 -5.22 6.57 -21.05
C THR A 284 -4.36 6.83 -22.28
N HIS A 285 -3.54 7.88 -22.27
CA HIS A 285 -2.62 8.18 -23.38
C HIS A 285 -1.38 7.30 -23.43
N LEU A 286 -0.99 6.63 -22.34
CA LEU A 286 0.19 5.77 -22.29
C LEU A 286 -0.08 4.36 -22.83
N ARG A 287 -1.33 3.88 -22.82
CA ARG A 287 -1.68 2.62 -23.50
C ARG A 287 -1.44 2.65 -25.01
N ALA A 288 -1.44 3.83 -25.64
CA ALA A 288 -1.08 3.99 -27.04
C ALA A 288 0.41 3.68 -27.32
N HIS A 289 1.30 3.82 -26.31
CA HIS A 289 2.72 3.49 -26.46
C HIS A 289 3.03 2.00 -26.28
N GLU A 290 2.26 1.26 -25.48
CA GLU A 290 2.40 -0.21 -25.41
C GLU A 290 2.03 -0.85 -26.76
N THR A 291 1.00 -0.33 -27.43
CA THR A 291 0.64 -0.78 -28.79
C THR A 291 1.71 -0.46 -29.83
N VAL A 292 2.50 0.60 -29.66
CA VAL A 292 3.62 0.93 -30.55
C VAL A 292 4.82 0.00 -30.33
N LEU A 293 5.10 -0.38 -29.08
CA LEU A 293 6.13 -1.39 -28.75
C LEU A 293 5.77 -2.77 -29.28
N ASP A 294 4.50 -3.19 -29.17
CA ASP A 294 3.99 -4.42 -29.76
C ASP A 294 4.04 -4.40 -31.30
N LEU A 295 3.78 -3.25 -31.93
CA LEU A 295 3.90 -3.07 -33.38
C LEU A 295 5.38 -3.10 -33.84
N VAL A 296 6.30 -2.49 -33.08
CA VAL A 296 7.73 -2.51 -33.38
C VAL A 296 8.30 -3.93 -33.20
N CYS A 297 7.87 -4.66 -32.16
CA CYS A 297 8.28 -6.08 -31.99
C CYS A 297 7.73 -6.98 -33.09
N ARG A 298 6.53 -6.73 -33.62
CA ARG A 298 6.00 -7.48 -34.79
C ARG A 298 6.73 -7.18 -36.09
N LEU A 299 7.11 -5.92 -36.31
CA LEU A 299 7.85 -5.50 -37.53
C LEU A 299 9.33 -5.96 -37.55
N LEU A 300 9.88 -6.38 -36.39
CA LEU A 300 11.24 -6.91 -36.30
C LEU A 300 11.28 -8.44 -36.38
N LEU A 301 10.11 -9.13 -36.41
CA LEU A 301 9.97 -10.58 -36.51
C LEU A 301 9.45 -11.05 -37.87
N GLU A 302 9.16 -10.16 -38.82
CA GLU A 302 8.96 -10.40 -40.27
C GLU A 302 10.23 -10.00 -41.05
#